data_aa99acbf8bf17d7318375291b13f549f
#
_entry.id   aa99acbf8bf17d7318375291b13f549f
#
_cell.length_a   1.000
_cell.length_b   1.000
_cell.length_c   1.000
_cell.angle_alpha   90.00
_cell.angle_beta   90.00
_cell.angle_gamma   90.00
#
_symmetry.space_group_name_H-M   'P 1'
#
loop_
_entity.id
_entity.type
_entity.pdbx_description
1 polymer ?
#
loop_
_entity_poly.entity_id
_entity_poly.type
_entity_poly.pdbx_seq_one_letter_code
_entity_poly.pdbx_strand_id
1 'polypeptide(L)'
;MAVNLKGRSFLTLMDFTPEEIRYMLDLGHDLKAKRRAGVCGNTLKGKHIVLLFEKTSTRTRCAFEVAMTQEGGNVTYLDANSSQMGKKESLEDSAKVLGRFFDGIEYRGYAQENVELLAKHSGVPVFNGLTDVDHPTQILADMMTIEEHCAKPLREVKVVFPGDIRNNMCYAWMYGCAKMGMHFVGYGPASLEVDKTVLAQVQDVARRTGATIEISHDERCLAGADVIYCDIWASMGEEDLIPERAKLLSPYRVTEEMLEKTGNKNVLFMHCLPSFHDLNTKLAKEWEEKGVDIREVTDEVFESSQS
;
A
#
# COMPACT_ATOMS: atom_id res chain seq x y z
N MET A 1 5.01 26.49 7.14
CA MET A 1 4.03 26.57 8.25
C MET A 1 4.20 25.33 9.11
N ALA A 2 3.89 25.39 10.41
CA ALA A 2 3.94 24.16 11.22
C ALA A 2 2.80 23.22 10.78
N VAL A 3 3.13 21.95 10.52
CA VAL A 3 2.14 20.93 10.19
C VAL A 3 1.35 20.55 11.44
N ASN A 4 0.02 20.50 11.33
CA ASN A 4 -0.86 20.04 12.39
C ASN A 4 -1.85 19.00 11.86
N LEU A 5 -1.60 17.73 12.18
CA LEU A 5 -2.44 16.59 11.77
C LEU A 5 -3.36 16.09 12.89
N LYS A 6 -3.44 16.82 14.02
CA LYS A 6 -4.23 16.39 15.17
C LYS A 6 -5.71 16.25 14.80
N GLY A 7 -6.27 15.07 15.07
CA GLY A 7 -7.67 14.75 14.84
C GLY A 7 -8.03 14.46 13.38
N ARG A 8 -7.07 14.50 12.46
CA ARG A 8 -7.31 14.15 11.05
C ARG A 8 -7.29 12.64 10.84
N SER A 9 -8.21 12.16 10.03
CA SER A 9 -8.20 10.78 9.52
C SER A 9 -7.17 10.64 8.40
N PHE A 10 -6.67 9.42 8.21
CA PHE A 10 -5.70 9.07 7.16
C PHE A 10 -6.33 8.03 6.22
N LEU A 11 -7.12 8.49 5.24
CA LEU A 11 -7.91 7.65 4.35
C LEU A 11 -7.23 7.40 3.01
N THR A 12 -6.57 8.41 2.48
CA THR A 12 -5.78 8.39 1.24
C THR A 12 -4.69 9.47 1.30
N LEU A 13 -3.59 9.27 0.58
CA LEU A 13 -2.57 10.31 0.44
C LEU A 13 -3.08 11.55 -0.31
N MET A 14 -4.17 11.42 -1.06
CA MET A 14 -4.78 12.53 -1.79
C MET A 14 -5.33 13.63 -0.87
N ASP A 15 -5.65 13.31 0.39
CA ASP A 15 -6.15 14.27 1.38
C ASP A 15 -5.06 15.16 2.00
N PHE A 16 -3.79 14.90 1.70
CA PHE A 16 -2.65 15.56 2.35
C PHE A 16 -1.84 16.38 1.35
N THR A 17 -1.20 17.44 1.86
CA THR A 17 -0.22 18.19 1.06
C THR A 17 1.13 17.44 1.01
N PRO A 18 2.00 17.76 0.03
CA PRO A 18 3.35 17.20 0.00
C PRO A 18 4.13 17.43 1.31
N GLU A 19 3.97 18.60 1.93
CA GLU A 19 4.63 18.96 3.20
C GLU A 19 4.11 18.12 4.37
N GLU A 20 2.81 17.82 4.39
CA GLU A 20 2.20 16.94 5.40
C GLU A 20 2.68 15.49 5.24
N ILE A 21 2.77 15.00 4.00
CA ILE A 21 3.33 13.67 3.72
C ILE A 21 4.81 13.63 4.12
N ARG A 22 5.59 14.65 3.76
CA ARG A 22 7.01 14.76 4.17
C ARG A 22 7.14 14.72 5.69
N TYR A 23 6.30 15.45 6.42
CA TYR A 23 6.28 15.43 7.88
C TYR A 23 6.02 14.01 8.43
N MET A 24 5.08 13.26 7.84
CA MET A 24 4.80 11.88 8.26
C MET A 24 6.00 10.96 8.02
N LEU A 25 6.68 11.09 6.87
CA LEU A 25 7.89 10.33 6.56
C LEU A 25 9.04 10.67 7.52
N ASP A 26 9.28 11.95 7.80
CA ASP A 26 10.31 12.40 8.75
C ASP A 26 10.04 11.88 10.16
N LEU A 27 8.77 11.91 10.60
CA LEU A 27 8.37 11.34 11.89
C LEU A 27 8.59 9.81 11.91
N GLY A 28 8.26 9.12 10.81
CA GLY A 28 8.51 7.69 10.67
C GLY A 28 9.99 7.34 10.81
N HIS A 29 10.89 8.08 10.15
CA HIS A 29 12.34 7.91 10.27
C HIS A 29 12.84 8.17 11.70
N ASP A 30 12.35 9.23 12.37
CA ASP A 30 12.69 9.53 13.76
C ASP A 30 12.26 8.40 14.71
N LEU A 31 11.03 7.92 14.60
CA LEU A 31 10.52 6.80 15.41
C LEU A 31 11.28 5.51 15.14
N LYS A 32 11.61 5.21 13.87
CA LYS A 32 12.42 4.05 13.50
C LYS A 32 13.83 4.13 14.11
N ALA A 33 14.46 5.30 14.08
CA ALA A 33 15.77 5.53 14.68
C ALA A 33 15.73 5.37 16.20
N LYS A 34 14.74 5.93 16.88
CA LYS A 34 14.52 5.77 18.33
C LYS A 34 14.36 4.29 18.71
N ARG A 35 13.53 3.56 17.96
CA ARG A 35 13.33 2.11 18.18
C ARG A 35 14.65 1.33 18.04
N ARG A 36 15.45 1.61 17.00
CA ARG A 36 16.76 0.97 16.80
C ARG A 36 17.74 1.28 17.95
N ALA A 37 17.64 2.47 18.53
CA ALA A 37 18.43 2.88 19.71
C ALA A 37 17.87 2.33 21.05
N GLY A 38 16.81 1.54 21.05
CA GLY A 38 16.17 1.01 22.26
C GLY A 38 15.40 2.05 23.07
N VAL A 39 15.07 3.20 22.48
CA VAL A 39 14.27 4.25 23.13
C VAL A 39 12.79 3.93 22.94
N CYS A 40 12.11 3.60 24.05
CA CYS A 40 10.67 3.41 24.04
C CYS A 40 9.96 4.76 24.02
N GLY A 41 8.94 4.88 23.17
CA GLY A 41 8.03 6.00 23.12
C GLY A 41 7.00 5.97 24.27
N ASN A 42 6.35 7.10 24.46
CA ASN A 42 5.27 7.26 25.44
C ASN A 42 4.22 8.28 24.96
N THR A 43 4.22 8.57 23.66
CA THR A 43 3.41 9.62 23.04
C THR A 43 1.93 9.23 22.98
N LEU A 44 1.63 7.93 23.00
CA LEU A 44 0.28 7.39 22.96
C LEU A 44 -0.18 6.80 24.31
N LYS A 45 0.51 7.15 25.40
CA LYS A 45 0.11 6.72 26.75
C LYS A 45 -1.33 7.10 27.07
N GLY A 46 -2.12 6.09 27.46
CA GLY A 46 -3.53 6.25 27.78
C GLY A 46 -4.43 6.30 26.55
N LYS A 47 -3.88 6.17 25.33
CA LYS A 47 -4.65 6.04 24.10
C LYS A 47 -5.00 4.59 23.82
N HIS A 48 -6.19 4.37 23.30
CA HIS A 48 -6.68 3.04 22.94
C HIS A 48 -7.34 3.11 21.57
N ILE A 49 -6.86 2.36 20.60
CA ILE A 49 -7.46 2.27 19.28
C ILE A 49 -8.11 0.91 19.06
N VAL A 50 -9.07 0.85 18.15
CA VAL A 50 -9.61 -0.40 17.64
C VAL A 50 -9.06 -0.67 16.24
N LEU A 51 -8.67 -1.94 16.01
CA LEU A 51 -8.34 -2.47 14.69
C LEU A 51 -9.54 -3.27 14.18
N LEU A 52 -10.17 -2.75 13.14
CA LEU A 52 -11.43 -3.25 12.60
C LEU A 52 -11.18 -3.92 11.24
N PHE A 53 -11.26 -5.26 11.19
CA PHE A 53 -10.86 -6.05 10.03
C PHE A 53 -12.03 -6.80 9.40
N GLU A 54 -12.38 -6.45 8.17
CA GLU A 54 -13.23 -7.26 7.29
C GLU A 54 -12.40 -8.24 6.45
N LYS A 55 -11.16 -7.84 6.08
CA LYS A 55 -10.14 -8.69 5.43
C LYS A 55 -9.05 -9.07 6.43
N THR A 56 -8.68 -10.34 6.47
CA THR A 56 -7.57 -10.80 7.31
C THR A 56 -6.24 -10.18 6.89
N SER A 57 -5.38 -9.89 7.86
CA SER A 57 -4.01 -9.44 7.60
C SER A 57 -3.12 -9.71 8.81
N THR A 58 -1.99 -10.35 8.57
CA THR A 58 -0.95 -10.53 9.59
C THR A 58 -0.13 -9.25 9.77
N ARG A 59 0.37 -8.69 8.67
CA ARG A 59 1.30 -7.55 8.70
C ARG A 59 0.67 -6.28 9.23
N THR A 60 -0.47 -5.86 8.68
CA THR A 60 -1.16 -4.64 9.13
C THR A 60 -1.54 -4.72 10.60
N ARG A 61 -2.12 -5.85 11.03
CA ARG A 61 -2.44 -6.08 12.43
C ARG A 61 -1.22 -5.93 13.33
N CYS A 62 -0.16 -6.71 13.06
CA CYS A 62 1.07 -6.67 13.87
C CYS A 62 1.72 -5.28 13.86
N ALA A 63 1.71 -4.57 12.72
CA ALA A 63 2.28 -3.23 12.63
C ALA A 63 1.58 -2.23 13.56
N PHE A 64 0.25 -2.19 13.54
CA PHE A 64 -0.52 -1.29 14.43
C PHE A 64 -0.43 -1.72 15.90
N GLU A 65 -0.54 -3.02 16.22
CA GLU A 65 -0.40 -3.51 17.58
C GLU A 65 0.97 -3.16 18.18
N VAL A 66 2.03 -3.40 17.42
CA VAL A 66 3.41 -3.11 17.87
C VAL A 66 3.65 -1.61 17.98
N ALA A 67 3.24 -0.81 17.00
CA ALA A 67 3.42 0.63 17.02
C ALA A 67 2.72 1.27 18.22
N MET A 68 1.47 0.92 18.46
CA MET A 68 0.71 1.41 19.62
C MET A 68 1.39 1.03 20.95
N THR A 69 1.80 -0.22 21.09
CA THR A 69 2.46 -0.71 22.31
C THR A 69 3.78 0.00 22.56
N GLN A 70 4.58 0.21 21.51
CA GLN A 70 5.88 0.89 21.62
C GLN A 70 5.76 2.36 22.02
N GLU A 71 4.64 3.00 21.69
CA GLU A 71 4.34 4.38 22.08
C GLU A 71 3.46 4.47 23.35
N GLY A 72 3.29 3.36 24.08
CA GLY A 72 2.59 3.32 25.38
C GLY A 72 1.06 3.28 25.28
N GLY A 73 0.51 3.06 24.10
CA GLY A 73 -0.92 2.91 23.85
C GLY A 73 -1.41 1.46 23.95
N ASN A 74 -2.69 1.28 23.70
CA ASN A 74 -3.37 -0.02 23.71
C ASN A 74 -4.16 -0.26 22.43
N VAL A 75 -4.47 -1.53 22.17
CA VAL A 75 -5.21 -1.97 20.97
C VAL A 75 -6.30 -2.96 21.36
N THR A 76 -7.46 -2.85 20.73
CA THR A 76 -8.48 -3.89 20.65
C THR A 76 -8.61 -4.35 19.20
N TYR A 77 -8.54 -5.66 18.96
CA TYR A 77 -8.76 -6.25 17.64
C TYR A 77 -10.18 -6.77 17.49
N LEU A 78 -10.85 -6.35 16.43
CA LEU A 78 -12.18 -6.83 16.04
C LEU A 78 -12.16 -7.30 14.58
N ASP A 79 -12.48 -8.58 14.36
CA ASP A 79 -12.68 -9.13 13.02
C ASP A 79 -14.16 -9.24 12.66
N ALA A 80 -14.45 -9.55 11.39
CA ALA A 80 -15.81 -9.69 10.87
C ALA A 80 -16.63 -10.77 11.61
N ASN A 81 -15.99 -11.77 12.23
CA ASN A 81 -16.68 -12.83 12.96
C ASN A 81 -17.00 -12.44 14.41
N SER A 82 -16.16 -11.60 14.99
CA SER A 82 -16.31 -11.10 16.37
C SER A 82 -17.13 -9.80 16.45
N SER A 83 -17.59 -9.25 15.31
CA SER A 83 -18.35 -8.00 15.21
C SER A 83 -19.77 -8.21 14.67
N GLN A 84 -20.72 -7.39 15.13
CA GLN A 84 -22.08 -7.30 14.58
C GLN A 84 -22.21 -6.26 13.44
N MET A 85 -21.14 -5.53 13.17
CA MET A 85 -21.07 -4.49 12.17
C MET A 85 -21.44 -5.02 10.78
N GLY A 86 -22.28 -4.28 10.06
CA GLY A 86 -22.78 -4.69 8.74
C GLY A 86 -23.75 -5.89 8.74
N LYS A 87 -24.04 -6.49 9.90
CA LYS A 87 -24.96 -7.64 10.02
C LYS A 87 -26.27 -7.26 10.72
N LYS A 88 -26.18 -6.79 11.96
CA LYS A 88 -27.35 -6.38 12.77
C LYS A 88 -27.32 -4.91 13.12
N GLU A 89 -26.23 -4.24 12.82
CA GLU A 89 -26.01 -2.83 13.11
C GLU A 89 -25.45 -2.15 11.85
N SER A 90 -25.90 -0.91 11.59
CA SER A 90 -25.36 -0.13 10.49
C SER A 90 -23.92 0.27 10.74
N LEU A 91 -23.13 0.47 9.69
CA LEU A 91 -21.76 0.97 9.84
C LEU A 91 -21.70 2.34 10.50
N GLU A 92 -22.69 3.20 10.22
CA GLU A 92 -22.82 4.52 10.83
C GLU A 92 -23.03 4.44 12.35
N ASP A 93 -23.92 3.56 12.82
CA ASP A 93 -24.17 3.39 14.25
C ASP A 93 -22.97 2.75 14.95
N SER A 94 -22.38 1.72 14.34
CA SER A 94 -21.12 1.14 14.81
C SER A 94 -20.00 2.17 14.93
N ALA A 95 -19.86 3.08 13.95
CA ALA A 95 -18.88 4.16 13.99
C ALA A 95 -19.09 5.08 15.20
N LYS A 96 -20.32 5.50 15.46
CA LYS A 96 -20.67 6.35 16.62
C LYS A 96 -20.34 5.67 17.94
N VAL A 97 -20.63 4.37 18.06
CA VAL A 97 -20.35 3.58 19.26
C VAL A 97 -18.84 3.42 19.46
N LEU A 98 -18.11 3.01 18.42
CA LEU A 98 -16.64 2.83 18.49
C LEU A 98 -15.93 4.13 18.83
N GLY A 99 -16.38 5.26 18.25
CA GLY A 99 -15.82 6.58 18.56
C GLY A 99 -16.08 7.06 20.01
N ARG A 100 -16.96 6.39 20.77
CA ARG A 100 -17.15 6.65 22.20
C ARG A 100 -16.24 5.78 23.08
N PHE A 101 -15.81 4.64 22.58
CA PHE A 101 -14.94 3.75 23.31
C PHE A 101 -13.46 4.01 23.06
N PHE A 102 -13.10 4.40 21.83
CA PHE A 102 -11.72 4.42 21.35
C PHE A 102 -11.27 5.83 20.96
N ASP A 103 -9.96 6.06 21.01
CA ASP A 103 -9.31 7.32 20.59
C ASP A 103 -9.01 7.35 19.07
N GLY A 104 -9.16 6.23 18.39
CA GLY A 104 -8.97 6.09 16.95
C GLY A 104 -9.40 4.72 16.44
N ILE A 105 -9.62 4.63 15.14
CA ILE A 105 -10.05 3.41 14.45
C ILE A 105 -9.07 3.15 13.32
N GLU A 106 -8.49 1.96 13.24
CA GLU A 106 -7.90 1.44 12.03
C GLU A 106 -8.92 0.53 11.36
N TYR A 107 -9.10 0.68 10.05
CA TYR A 107 -10.00 -0.12 9.25
C TYR A 107 -9.27 -0.79 8.10
N ARG A 108 -9.46 -2.10 7.98
CA ARG A 108 -9.01 -2.89 6.84
C ARG A 108 -10.17 -3.70 6.26
N GLY A 109 -10.58 -3.36 5.05
CA GLY A 109 -11.76 -3.96 4.45
C GLY A 109 -11.78 -3.89 2.92
N TYR A 110 -12.98 -3.83 2.38
CA TYR A 110 -13.24 -3.85 0.94
C TYR A 110 -13.51 -2.44 0.41
N ALA A 111 -14.68 -1.90 0.70
CA ALA A 111 -15.16 -0.66 0.11
C ALA A 111 -14.49 0.58 0.74
N GLN A 112 -14.05 1.51 -0.10
CA GLN A 112 -13.50 2.80 0.33
C GLN A 112 -14.57 3.61 1.09
N GLU A 113 -15.82 3.53 0.67
CA GLU A 113 -16.94 4.21 1.30
C GLU A 113 -17.11 3.82 2.77
N ASN A 114 -16.76 2.59 3.16
CA ASN A 114 -16.85 2.14 4.54
C ASN A 114 -15.87 2.90 5.44
N VAL A 115 -14.61 3.05 5.02
CA VAL A 115 -13.64 3.81 5.81
C VAL A 115 -13.98 5.30 5.88
N GLU A 116 -14.57 5.85 4.83
CA GLU A 116 -15.07 7.23 4.78
C GLU A 116 -16.26 7.44 5.72
N LEU A 117 -17.23 6.50 5.75
CA LEU A 117 -18.35 6.52 6.71
C LEU A 117 -17.87 6.45 8.15
N LEU A 118 -16.90 5.57 8.44
CA LEU A 118 -16.28 5.50 9.77
C LEU A 118 -15.65 6.84 10.15
N ALA A 119 -14.87 7.45 9.27
CA ALA A 119 -14.25 8.75 9.51
C ALA A 119 -15.28 9.87 9.73
N LYS A 120 -16.36 9.85 8.97
CA LYS A 120 -17.43 10.86 9.05
C LYS A 120 -18.23 10.79 10.35
N HIS A 121 -18.47 9.58 10.88
CA HIS A 121 -19.43 9.37 11.95
C HIS A 121 -18.83 9.00 13.31
N SER A 122 -17.58 8.55 13.38
CA SER A 122 -16.96 8.14 14.65
C SER A 122 -16.60 9.31 15.59
N GLY A 123 -16.23 10.47 15.01
CA GLY A 123 -15.72 11.61 15.77
C GLY A 123 -14.29 11.43 16.29
N VAL A 124 -13.58 10.39 15.86
CA VAL A 124 -12.16 10.13 16.15
C VAL A 124 -11.40 9.87 14.85
N PRO A 125 -10.05 10.02 14.84
CA PRO A 125 -9.26 9.71 13.66
C PRO A 125 -9.44 8.29 13.18
N VAL A 126 -9.58 8.11 11.86
CA VAL A 126 -9.69 6.81 11.21
C VAL A 126 -8.50 6.63 10.26
N PHE A 127 -7.89 5.44 10.30
CA PHE A 127 -6.74 5.08 9.49
C PHE A 127 -7.12 3.98 8.51
N ASN A 128 -6.89 4.21 7.23
CA ASN A 128 -7.09 3.22 6.19
C ASN A 128 -5.90 2.24 6.17
N GLY A 129 -6.11 1.04 6.71
CA GLY A 129 -5.14 -0.05 6.69
C GLY A 129 -5.10 -0.81 5.36
N LEU A 130 -6.15 -0.74 4.56
CA LEU A 130 -6.31 -1.12 3.16
C LEU A 130 -7.80 -1.13 2.79
N THR A 131 -8.10 -0.69 1.59
CA THR A 131 -9.36 -0.95 0.88
C THR A 131 -9.06 -1.48 -0.53
N ASP A 132 -10.09 -1.79 -1.31
CA ASP A 132 -9.93 -2.17 -2.73
C ASP A 132 -9.46 -1.01 -3.61
N VAL A 133 -9.46 0.22 -3.07
CA VAL A 133 -9.09 1.45 -3.80
C VAL A 133 -7.70 1.96 -3.41
N ASP A 134 -7.31 1.86 -2.13
CA ASP A 134 -6.08 2.50 -1.66
C ASP A 134 -5.45 1.74 -0.47
N HIS A 135 -4.14 1.86 -0.34
CA HIS A 135 -3.36 1.37 0.80
C HIS A 135 -2.30 2.42 1.23
N PRO A 136 -2.73 3.57 1.75
CA PRO A 136 -1.86 4.72 1.96
C PRO A 136 -0.73 4.48 2.96
N THR A 137 -0.96 3.63 3.97
CA THR A 137 0.07 3.28 4.96
C THR A 137 1.22 2.48 4.34
N GLN A 138 0.94 1.63 3.34
CA GLN A 138 1.97 0.91 2.61
C GLN A 138 2.86 1.87 1.82
N ILE A 139 2.27 2.83 1.12
CA ILE A 139 3.05 3.81 0.33
C ILE A 139 3.99 4.65 1.19
N LEU A 140 3.57 5.04 2.41
CA LEU A 140 4.49 5.71 3.34
C LEU A 140 5.68 4.81 3.73
N ALA A 141 5.43 3.53 4.01
CA ALA A 141 6.48 2.57 4.33
C ALA A 141 7.43 2.35 3.14
N ASP A 142 6.87 2.22 1.94
CA ASP A 142 7.64 2.03 0.71
C ASP A 142 8.49 3.26 0.37
N MET A 143 7.97 4.47 0.54
CA MET A 143 8.75 5.70 0.37
C MET A 143 9.89 5.81 1.37
N MET A 144 9.69 5.41 2.64
CA MET A 144 10.77 5.33 3.63
C MET A 144 11.84 4.33 3.20
N THR A 145 11.44 3.17 2.67
CA THR A 145 12.38 2.16 2.17
C THR A 145 13.19 2.70 0.98
N ILE A 146 12.54 3.39 0.04
CA ILE A 146 13.25 4.05 -1.07
C ILE A 146 14.26 5.07 -0.55
N GLU A 147 13.91 5.91 0.42
CA GLU A 147 14.84 6.89 1.00
C GLU A 147 16.02 6.24 1.74
N GLU A 148 15.84 5.03 2.27
CA GLU A 148 16.90 4.29 2.95
C GLU A 148 17.86 3.57 2.00
N HIS A 149 17.40 3.21 0.80
CA HIS A 149 18.16 2.35 -0.13
C HIS A 149 18.47 3.01 -1.47
N CYS A 150 17.75 4.04 -1.86
CA CYS A 150 18.01 4.78 -3.10
C CYS A 150 18.76 6.08 -2.80
N ALA A 151 19.88 6.32 -3.48
CA ALA A 151 20.74 7.51 -3.27
C ALA A 151 20.17 8.79 -3.91
N LYS A 152 18.88 8.81 -4.26
CA LYS A 152 18.21 9.93 -4.92
C LYS A 152 17.09 10.50 -4.03
N PRO A 153 16.82 11.81 -4.09
CA PRO A 153 15.61 12.35 -3.48
C PRO A 153 14.36 11.80 -4.18
N LEU A 154 13.26 11.59 -3.47
CA LEU A 154 12.03 10.98 -4.00
C LEU A 154 11.58 11.60 -5.32
N ARG A 155 11.66 12.92 -5.48
CA ARG A 155 11.26 13.61 -6.73
C ARG A 155 12.07 13.21 -7.99
N GLU A 156 13.21 12.53 -7.82
CA GLU A 156 14.08 12.07 -8.90
C GLU A 156 13.96 10.55 -9.12
N VAL A 157 13.16 9.88 -8.29
CA VAL A 157 12.95 8.44 -8.35
C VAL A 157 11.88 8.09 -9.39
N LYS A 158 12.20 7.11 -10.23
CA LYS A 158 11.26 6.49 -11.17
C LYS A 158 10.82 5.13 -10.65
N VAL A 159 9.52 4.99 -10.40
CA VAL A 159 8.86 3.74 -10.01
C VAL A 159 8.12 3.17 -11.22
N VAL A 160 8.35 1.91 -11.54
CA VAL A 160 7.58 1.18 -12.55
C VAL A 160 6.80 0.06 -11.85
N PHE A 161 5.50 0.00 -12.12
CA PHE A 161 4.59 -1.02 -11.59
C PHE A 161 4.16 -1.95 -12.72
N PRO A 162 4.80 -3.14 -12.89
CA PRO A 162 4.38 -4.13 -13.88
C PRO A 162 3.21 -4.97 -13.37
N GLY A 163 2.28 -5.32 -14.26
CA GLY A 163 1.20 -6.25 -13.96
C GLY A 163 -0.21 -5.69 -14.09
N ASP A 164 -1.08 -5.93 -13.11
CA ASP A 164 -2.43 -5.37 -13.10
C ASP A 164 -2.43 -3.92 -12.62
N ILE A 165 -2.40 -3.01 -13.58
CA ILE A 165 -2.38 -1.56 -13.34
C ILE A 165 -3.69 -0.98 -12.82
N ARG A 166 -4.69 -1.82 -12.52
CA ARG A 166 -6.00 -1.42 -11.96
C ARG A 166 -6.14 -1.76 -10.48
N ASN A 167 -5.16 -2.45 -9.89
CA ASN A 167 -5.25 -2.83 -8.49
C ASN A 167 -5.03 -1.65 -7.55
N ASN A 168 -5.42 -1.81 -6.30
CA ASN A 168 -5.32 -0.77 -5.28
C ASN A 168 -3.89 -0.30 -5.01
N MET A 169 -2.88 -1.18 -5.13
CA MET A 169 -1.48 -0.80 -4.94
C MET A 169 -0.98 0.10 -6.08
N CYS A 170 -1.39 -0.17 -7.32
CA CYS A 170 -1.07 0.69 -8.45
C CYS A 170 -1.66 2.09 -8.25
N TYR A 171 -2.92 2.19 -7.83
CA TYR A 171 -3.56 3.47 -7.54
C TYR A 171 -2.91 4.18 -6.35
N ALA A 172 -2.62 3.46 -5.27
CA ALA A 172 -1.91 4.03 -4.12
C ALA A 172 -0.54 4.62 -4.52
N TRP A 173 0.20 3.92 -5.39
CA TRP A 173 1.46 4.43 -5.95
C TRP A 173 1.25 5.66 -6.83
N MET A 174 0.22 5.69 -7.67
CA MET A 174 -0.12 6.90 -8.45
C MET A 174 -0.39 8.09 -7.54
N TYR A 175 -1.15 7.90 -6.47
CA TYR A 175 -1.44 8.96 -5.49
C TYR A 175 -0.16 9.45 -4.80
N GLY A 176 0.65 8.53 -4.29
CA GLY A 176 1.90 8.86 -3.62
C GLY A 176 2.88 9.58 -4.52
N CYS A 177 3.13 9.05 -5.72
CA CYS A 177 4.04 9.65 -6.70
C CYS A 177 3.56 11.03 -7.16
N ALA A 178 2.26 11.17 -7.44
CA ALA A 178 1.68 12.46 -7.83
C ALA A 178 1.88 13.51 -6.73
N LYS A 179 1.72 13.16 -5.45
CA LYS A 179 1.92 14.07 -4.32
C LYS A 179 3.38 14.44 -4.10
N MET A 180 4.30 13.47 -4.22
CA MET A 180 5.72 13.67 -3.88
C MET A 180 6.59 14.11 -5.05
N GLY A 181 5.99 14.40 -6.21
CA GLY A 181 6.73 14.87 -7.38
C GLY A 181 7.58 13.79 -8.06
N MET A 182 7.25 12.51 -7.86
CA MET A 182 7.98 11.36 -8.40
C MET A 182 7.57 11.03 -9.83
N HIS A 183 8.34 10.19 -10.50
CA HIS A 183 7.96 9.61 -11.79
C HIS A 183 7.38 8.21 -11.57
N PHE A 184 6.12 8.00 -11.97
CA PHE A 184 5.44 6.71 -11.91
C PHE A 184 5.05 6.23 -13.31
N VAL A 185 5.25 4.94 -13.55
CA VAL A 185 4.80 4.27 -14.77
C VAL A 185 4.04 3.00 -14.41
N GLY A 186 2.75 2.95 -14.75
CA GLY A 186 1.97 1.72 -14.73
C GLY A 186 2.26 0.94 -16.02
N TYR A 187 2.92 -0.21 -15.93
CA TYR A 187 3.29 -1.06 -17.05
C TYR A 187 2.44 -2.33 -17.08
N GLY A 188 1.48 -2.40 -17.98
CA GLY A 188 0.53 -3.51 -18.04
C GLY A 188 -0.08 -3.73 -19.42
N PRO A 189 -0.88 -4.79 -19.61
CA PRO A 189 -1.53 -5.07 -20.89
C PRO A 189 -2.55 -3.99 -21.26
N ALA A 190 -2.64 -3.67 -22.54
CA ALA A 190 -3.57 -2.65 -23.08
C ALA A 190 -5.05 -2.97 -22.83
N SER A 191 -5.38 -4.22 -22.49
CA SER A 191 -6.73 -4.64 -22.12
C SER A 191 -7.13 -4.23 -20.69
N LEU A 192 -6.18 -3.80 -19.86
CA LEU A 192 -6.40 -3.36 -18.48
C LEU A 192 -6.27 -1.84 -18.42
N GLU A 193 -7.35 -1.13 -18.71
CA GLU A 193 -7.37 0.33 -18.62
C GLU A 193 -7.50 0.79 -17.16
N VAL A 194 -6.68 1.76 -16.76
CA VAL A 194 -6.82 2.48 -15.50
C VAL A 194 -8.12 3.29 -15.50
N ASP A 195 -8.77 3.42 -14.35
CA ASP A 195 -9.93 4.28 -14.21
C ASP A 195 -9.60 5.72 -14.65
N LYS A 196 -10.38 6.24 -15.61
CA LYS A 196 -10.13 7.56 -16.21
C LYS A 196 -10.29 8.70 -15.20
N THR A 197 -11.14 8.53 -14.20
CA THR A 197 -11.34 9.53 -13.15
C THR A 197 -10.12 9.60 -12.25
N VAL A 198 -9.63 8.42 -11.82
CA VAL A 198 -8.41 8.32 -11.03
C VAL A 198 -7.22 8.92 -11.79
N LEU A 199 -7.05 8.53 -13.05
CA LEU A 199 -5.95 9.04 -13.88
C LEU A 199 -6.00 10.55 -14.04
N ALA A 200 -7.19 11.11 -14.29
CA ALA A 200 -7.37 12.56 -14.42
C ALA A 200 -7.03 13.30 -13.11
N GLN A 201 -7.46 12.76 -11.96
CA GLN A 201 -7.17 13.33 -10.64
C GLN A 201 -5.66 13.35 -10.35
N VAL A 202 -4.96 12.23 -10.55
CA VAL A 202 -3.51 12.16 -10.28
C VAL A 202 -2.72 13.03 -11.24
N GLN A 203 -3.12 13.12 -12.51
CA GLN A 203 -2.48 14.01 -13.48
C GLN A 203 -2.68 15.49 -13.15
N ASP A 204 -3.83 15.87 -12.57
CA ASP A 204 -4.04 17.24 -12.07
C ASP A 204 -3.09 17.58 -10.92
N VAL A 205 -2.93 16.66 -9.96
CA VAL A 205 -1.95 16.83 -8.87
C VAL A 205 -0.52 16.87 -9.43
N ALA A 206 -0.18 15.96 -10.34
CA ALA A 206 1.15 15.87 -10.94
C ALA A 206 1.58 17.18 -11.63
N ARG A 207 0.67 17.85 -12.34
CA ARG A 207 0.94 19.17 -12.93
C ARG A 207 1.36 20.22 -11.91
N ARG A 208 0.88 20.13 -10.67
CA ARG A 208 1.18 21.08 -9.58
C ARG A 208 2.46 20.75 -8.83
N THR A 209 2.78 19.47 -8.71
CA THR A 209 3.94 18.97 -7.94
C THR A 209 5.19 18.75 -8.79
N GLY A 210 5.03 18.71 -10.12
CA GLY A 210 6.10 18.34 -11.05
C GLY A 210 6.27 16.83 -11.23
N ALA A 211 5.35 16.02 -10.74
CA ALA A 211 5.36 14.58 -10.94
C ALA A 211 5.05 14.20 -12.40
N THR A 212 5.50 13.02 -12.79
CA THR A 212 5.14 12.39 -14.07
C THR A 212 4.36 11.11 -13.79
N ILE A 213 3.15 10.99 -14.31
CA ILE A 213 2.31 9.78 -14.16
C ILE A 213 1.98 9.27 -15.56
N GLU A 214 2.50 8.09 -15.88
CA GLU A 214 2.39 7.47 -17.19
C GLU A 214 1.74 6.07 -17.10
N ILE A 215 1.03 5.69 -18.16
CA ILE A 215 0.58 4.32 -18.41
C ILE A 215 1.24 3.86 -19.69
N SER A 216 1.88 2.72 -19.66
CA SER A 216 2.61 2.16 -20.79
C SER A 216 2.28 0.68 -21.02
N HIS A 217 2.30 0.28 -22.28
CA HIS A 217 2.18 -1.12 -22.70
C HIS A 217 3.47 -1.59 -23.39
N ASP A 218 4.49 -0.74 -23.43
CA ASP A 218 5.77 -0.96 -24.08
C ASP A 218 6.87 -1.12 -23.03
N GLU A 219 7.62 -2.21 -23.09
CA GLU A 219 8.71 -2.53 -22.15
C GLU A 219 9.83 -1.47 -22.10
N ARG A 220 9.95 -0.64 -23.13
CA ARG A 220 10.91 0.49 -23.13
C ARG A 220 10.69 1.45 -21.97
N CYS A 221 9.51 1.46 -21.39
CA CYS A 221 9.21 2.25 -20.19
C CYS A 221 10.03 1.83 -18.96
N LEU A 222 10.60 0.62 -18.95
CA LEU A 222 11.49 0.13 -17.88
C LEU A 222 12.79 0.93 -17.79
N ALA A 223 13.28 1.46 -18.92
CA ALA A 223 14.56 2.16 -18.97
C ALA A 223 14.64 3.30 -17.94
N GLY A 224 15.70 3.29 -17.13
CA GLY A 224 15.95 4.28 -16.10
C GLY A 224 15.09 4.13 -14.84
N ALA A 225 14.38 3.01 -14.65
CA ALA A 225 13.67 2.75 -13.41
C ALA A 225 14.64 2.63 -12.23
N ASP A 226 14.26 3.23 -11.12
CA ASP A 226 14.95 3.09 -9.82
C ASP A 226 14.30 2.03 -8.96
N VAL A 227 13.01 1.80 -9.16
CA VAL A 227 12.21 0.82 -8.45
C VAL A 227 11.31 0.08 -9.41
N ILE A 228 11.33 -1.25 -9.34
CA ILE A 228 10.30 -2.12 -9.90
C ILE A 228 9.44 -2.61 -8.73
N TYR A 229 8.16 -2.28 -8.76
CA TYR A 229 7.23 -2.63 -7.68
C TYR A 229 6.10 -3.49 -8.23
N CYS A 230 5.85 -4.67 -7.67
CA CYS A 230 4.71 -5.47 -8.09
C CYS A 230 3.83 -5.93 -6.92
N ASP A 231 2.70 -6.49 -7.27
CA ASP A 231 1.74 -7.13 -6.39
C ASP A 231 1.26 -8.43 -7.03
N ILE A 232 0.61 -9.28 -6.25
CA ILE A 232 0.00 -10.52 -6.75
C ILE A 232 -1.01 -10.22 -7.87
N TRP A 233 -1.14 -11.14 -8.82
CA TRP A 233 -1.99 -10.94 -9.99
C TRP A 233 -3.49 -11.05 -9.74
N ALA A 234 -3.88 -11.73 -8.65
CA ALA A 234 -5.26 -11.81 -8.21
C ALA A 234 -5.35 -11.47 -6.73
N SER A 235 -6.14 -10.45 -6.40
CA SER A 235 -6.36 -10.00 -5.03
C SER A 235 -7.20 -10.99 -4.23
N MET A 236 -7.21 -10.84 -2.89
CA MET A 236 -8.08 -11.63 -2.03
C MET A 236 -9.55 -11.44 -2.40
N GLY A 237 -10.24 -12.55 -2.68
CA GLY A 237 -11.63 -12.57 -3.16
C GLY A 237 -11.76 -12.68 -4.68
N GLU A 238 -10.64 -12.72 -5.41
CA GLU A 238 -10.57 -12.90 -6.87
C GLU A 238 -9.95 -14.24 -7.27
N GLU A 239 -9.92 -15.23 -6.37
CA GLU A 239 -9.27 -16.52 -6.60
C GLU A 239 -9.78 -17.26 -7.85
N ASP A 240 -11.04 -17.06 -8.20
CA ASP A 240 -11.64 -17.62 -9.42
C ASP A 240 -11.06 -17.03 -10.72
N LEU A 241 -10.44 -15.84 -10.65
CA LEU A 241 -9.83 -15.16 -11.79
C LEU A 241 -8.37 -15.54 -12.01
N ILE A 242 -7.77 -16.30 -11.10
CA ILE A 242 -6.35 -16.66 -11.14
C ILE A 242 -5.89 -17.20 -12.51
N PRO A 243 -6.59 -18.17 -13.16
CA PRO A 243 -6.13 -18.70 -14.44
C PRO A 243 -6.09 -17.66 -15.56
N GLU A 244 -7.10 -16.80 -15.61
CA GLU A 244 -7.17 -15.72 -16.59
C GLU A 244 -6.07 -14.68 -16.34
N ARG A 245 -5.90 -14.27 -15.08
CA ARG A 245 -4.89 -13.30 -14.66
C ARG A 245 -3.48 -13.82 -14.91
N ALA A 246 -3.18 -15.05 -14.51
CA ALA A 246 -1.88 -15.65 -14.75
C ALA A 246 -1.53 -15.68 -16.24
N LYS A 247 -2.48 -16.08 -17.11
CA LYS A 247 -2.28 -16.07 -18.56
C LYS A 247 -2.03 -14.68 -19.12
N LEU A 248 -2.78 -13.67 -18.65
CA LEU A 248 -2.71 -12.29 -19.14
C LEU A 248 -1.44 -11.58 -18.65
N LEU A 249 -1.05 -11.84 -17.40
CA LEU A 249 -0.02 -11.07 -16.71
C LEU A 249 1.34 -11.76 -16.68
N SER A 250 1.46 -13.04 -17.10
CA SER A 250 2.76 -13.73 -17.17
C SER A 250 3.85 -12.99 -17.97
N PRO A 251 3.54 -12.22 -19.05
CA PRO A 251 4.55 -11.42 -19.72
C PRO A 251 5.10 -10.25 -18.89
N TYR A 252 4.42 -9.90 -17.80
CA TYR A 252 4.76 -8.80 -16.88
C TYR A 252 5.36 -9.31 -15.56
N ARG A 253 5.68 -10.62 -15.49
CA ARG A 253 6.41 -11.20 -14.36
C ARG A 253 7.75 -10.50 -14.18
N VAL A 254 8.05 -10.13 -12.94
CA VAL A 254 9.36 -9.55 -12.64
C VAL A 254 10.43 -10.65 -12.66
N THR A 255 11.40 -10.48 -13.53
CA THR A 255 12.52 -11.38 -13.76
C THR A 255 13.83 -10.61 -13.72
N GLU A 256 14.97 -11.29 -13.61
CA GLU A 256 16.29 -10.67 -13.72
C GLU A 256 16.43 -9.90 -15.06
N GLU A 257 15.92 -10.46 -16.16
CA GLU A 257 15.91 -9.78 -17.46
C GLU A 257 15.13 -8.46 -17.43
N MET A 258 13.99 -8.41 -16.71
CA MET A 258 13.25 -7.17 -16.53
C MET A 258 14.06 -6.14 -15.75
N LEU A 259 14.77 -6.54 -14.70
CA LEU A 259 15.66 -5.64 -13.95
C LEU A 259 16.83 -5.15 -14.83
N GLU A 260 17.43 -6.00 -15.64
CA GLU A 260 18.48 -5.62 -16.59
C GLU A 260 18.01 -4.59 -17.62
N LYS A 261 16.75 -4.68 -18.11
CA LYS A 261 16.15 -3.74 -19.05
C LYS A 261 16.01 -2.31 -18.48
N THR A 262 16.09 -2.14 -17.16
CA THR A 262 16.13 -0.80 -16.55
C THR A 262 17.43 -0.07 -16.87
N GLY A 263 18.51 -0.78 -17.14
CA GLY A 263 19.86 -0.24 -17.29
C GLY A 263 20.45 0.30 -15.97
N ASN A 264 19.75 0.17 -14.87
CA ASN A 264 20.16 0.62 -13.55
C ASN A 264 20.62 -0.58 -12.70
N LYS A 265 21.91 -0.69 -12.42
CA LYS A 265 22.48 -1.77 -11.61
C LYS A 265 22.03 -1.75 -10.14
N ASN A 266 21.52 -0.63 -9.68
CA ASN A 266 21.04 -0.42 -8.32
C ASN A 266 19.51 -0.34 -8.28
N VAL A 267 18.81 -0.87 -9.28
CA VAL A 267 17.35 -0.91 -9.26
C VAL A 267 16.87 -1.72 -8.06
N LEU A 268 15.91 -1.20 -7.33
CA LEU A 268 15.27 -1.92 -6.23
C LEU A 268 14.09 -2.71 -6.76
N PHE A 269 13.95 -3.94 -6.32
CA PHE A 269 12.71 -4.69 -6.41
C PHE A 269 11.94 -4.53 -5.08
N MET A 270 10.65 -4.22 -5.16
CA MET A 270 9.81 -4.04 -3.97
C MET A 270 8.45 -4.72 -4.17
N HIS A 271 7.87 -5.18 -3.06
CA HIS A 271 6.59 -5.89 -3.06
C HIS A 271 5.83 -5.63 -1.74
N CYS A 272 4.51 -5.44 -1.79
CA CYS A 272 3.69 -5.24 -0.58
C CYS A 272 3.47 -6.53 0.24
N LEU A 273 3.74 -7.69 -0.32
CA LEU A 273 3.44 -9.00 0.23
C LEU A 273 1.93 -9.24 0.53
N PRO A 274 1.42 -10.48 0.40
CA PRO A 274 2.18 -11.72 0.12
C PRO A 274 2.71 -11.75 -1.31
N SER A 275 3.75 -12.54 -1.59
CA SER A 275 4.30 -12.78 -2.92
C SER A 275 4.28 -14.27 -3.24
N PHE A 276 4.02 -14.59 -4.51
CA PHE A 276 4.23 -15.92 -5.07
C PHE A 276 5.52 -15.89 -5.92
N HIS A 277 6.64 -16.22 -5.33
CA HIS A 277 7.94 -16.30 -6.03
C HIS A 277 8.41 -17.73 -6.19
N ASP A 278 7.94 -18.62 -5.32
CA ASP A 278 8.27 -20.05 -5.30
C ASP A 278 7.01 -20.92 -5.19
N LEU A 279 7.21 -22.23 -5.00
CA LEU A 279 6.14 -23.18 -4.79
C LEU A 279 5.97 -23.60 -3.32
N ASN A 280 6.47 -22.82 -2.34
CA ASN A 280 6.38 -23.20 -0.93
C ASN A 280 5.01 -22.90 -0.30
N THR A 281 4.19 -22.08 -0.93
CA THR A 281 2.82 -21.83 -0.46
C THR A 281 1.84 -22.90 -0.94
N LYS A 282 0.81 -23.18 -0.13
CA LYS A 282 -0.24 -24.14 -0.50
C LYS A 282 -0.92 -23.75 -1.82
N LEU A 283 -1.26 -22.46 -1.97
CA LEU A 283 -1.97 -21.95 -3.13
C LEU A 283 -1.11 -22.08 -4.41
N ALA A 284 0.18 -21.75 -4.36
CA ALA A 284 1.06 -21.89 -5.51
C ALA A 284 1.18 -23.36 -5.97
N LYS A 285 1.29 -24.31 -5.03
CA LYS A 285 1.30 -25.76 -5.35
C LYS A 285 0.00 -26.21 -6.00
N GLU A 286 -1.15 -25.82 -5.45
CA GLU A 286 -2.45 -26.21 -5.98
C GLU A 286 -2.67 -25.70 -7.42
N TRP A 287 -2.18 -24.53 -7.76
CA TRP A 287 -2.29 -23.99 -9.10
C TRP A 287 -1.25 -24.59 -10.06
N GLU A 288 -0.04 -24.84 -9.60
CA GLU A 288 0.99 -25.54 -10.38
C GLU A 288 0.51 -26.96 -10.77
N GLU A 289 -0.10 -27.70 -9.86
CA GLU A 289 -0.71 -29.01 -10.14
C GLU A 289 -1.81 -28.94 -11.21
N LYS A 290 -2.47 -27.79 -11.35
CA LYS A 290 -3.46 -27.49 -12.39
C LYS A 290 -2.83 -26.94 -13.68
N GLY A 291 -1.50 -26.81 -13.74
CA GLY A 291 -0.76 -26.27 -14.89
C GLY A 291 -0.82 -24.74 -15.00
N VAL A 292 -1.10 -24.02 -13.91
CA VAL A 292 -1.16 -22.55 -13.87
C VAL A 292 -0.05 -22.03 -12.96
N ASP A 293 0.91 -21.33 -13.54
CA ASP A 293 1.97 -20.63 -12.79
C ASP A 293 1.47 -19.23 -12.37
N ILE A 294 1.33 -19.02 -11.06
CA ILE A 294 0.80 -17.78 -10.48
C ILE A 294 1.87 -16.84 -9.95
N ARG A 295 3.15 -17.18 -10.14
CA ARG A 295 4.27 -16.39 -9.62
C ARG A 295 4.41 -15.07 -10.39
N GLU A 296 4.27 -13.95 -9.70
CA GLU A 296 4.42 -12.60 -10.27
C GLU A 296 5.87 -12.13 -10.30
N VAL A 297 6.75 -12.79 -9.58
CA VAL A 297 8.19 -12.55 -9.53
C VAL A 297 8.94 -13.89 -9.49
N THR A 298 10.14 -13.93 -10.01
CA THR A 298 10.99 -15.12 -9.90
C THR A 298 11.69 -15.17 -8.54
N ASP A 299 12.02 -16.39 -8.09
CA ASP A 299 12.72 -16.62 -6.82
C ASP A 299 14.10 -15.94 -6.79
N GLU A 300 14.79 -15.95 -7.94
CA GLU A 300 16.09 -15.31 -8.11
C GLU A 300 16.03 -13.81 -7.86
N VAL A 301 14.98 -13.11 -8.32
CA VAL A 301 14.78 -11.69 -8.05
C VAL A 301 14.39 -11.48 -6.59
N PHE A 302 13.44 -12.28 -6.07
CA PHE A 302 12.92 -12.13 -4.72
C PHE A 302 13.99 -12.31 -3.64
N GLU A 303 14.90 -13.26 -3.83
CA GLU A 303 16.03 -13.54 -2.91
C GLU A 303 17.31 -12.74 -3.24
N SER A 304 17.26 -11.85 -4.22
CA SER A 304 18.41 -11.05 -4.63
C SER A 304 18.75 -9.94 -3.64
N SER A 305 19.93 -9.36 -3.77
CA SER A 305 20.34 -8.17 -3.02
C SER A 305 19.62 -6.88 -3.45
N GLN A 306 18.80 -6.94 -4.49
CA GLN A 306 18.00 -5.82 -5.00
C GLN A 306 16.58 -5.82 -4.41
N SER A 307 16.18 -6.91 -3.71
CA SER A 307 14.88 -7.08 -3.07
C SER A 307 14.84 -6.51 -1.66
#